data_6174503ac2ed061041d37d0caf76ef67
#
_entry.id   6174503ac2ed061041d37d0caf76ef67
#
_cell.length_a   1.000
_cell.length_b   1.000
_cell.length_c   1.000
_cell.angle_alpha   90.00
_cell.angle_beta   90.00
_cell.angle_gamma   90.00
#
_symmetry.space_group_name_H-M   'P 1'
#
loop_
_entity.id
_entity.type
_entity.pdbx_description
1 polymer ?
#
loop_
_entity_poly.entity_id
_entity_poly.type
_entity_poly.pdbx_seq_one_letter_code
_entity_poly.pdbx_strand_id
1 'polypeptide(L)'
;MLKQIFSVLLTIQCCLGLMACQPSQSATASDQVNANDYDAFWIWGNIKSAPYLSKAKEIYILQGEVRLEKNSNQSILIQQGISVVKIPHQKVWLVFRNHHLNWQGAEIEKILQRVRQWESAGNHIQGIQIDFDAPTKNLKAYGLFLQQLRKQLQQH
;
A
#
# COMPACT_ATOMS: atom_id res chain seq x y z
N MET A 1 -16.02 65.63 -17.13
CA MET A 1 -16.24 64.49 -18.06
C MET A 1 -15.16 63.43 -17.92
N LEU A 2 -13.87 63.69 -17.86
CA LEU A 2 -12.82 62.67 -17.82
C LEU A 2 -12.84 61.77 -16.55
N LYS A 3 -13.22 62.28 -15.38
CA LYS A 3 -13.31 61.52 -14.12
C LYS A 3 -14.45 60.50 -14.10
N GLN A 4 -15.54 60.73 -14.80
CA GLN A 4 -16.67 59.78 -14.89
C GLN A 4 -16.37 58.60 -15.83
N ILE A 5 -15.60 58.83 -16.88
CA ILE A 5 -15.19 57.77 -17.80
C ILE A 5 -14.22 56.82 -17.13
N PHE A 6 -13.31 57.28 -16.27
CA PHE A 6 -12.39 56.44 -15.50
C PHE A 6 -13.08 55.56 -14.46
N SER A 7 -14.16 56.09 -13.83
CA SER A 7 -14.94 55.32 -12.83
C SER A 7 -15.75 54.18 -13.48
N VAL A 8 -16.28 54.37 -14.68
CA VAL A 8 -17.06 53.36 -15.39
C VAL A 8 -16.14 52.27 -15.95
N LEU A 9 -14.93 52.59 -16.42
CA LEU A 9 -13.96 51.61 -16.87
C LEU A 9 -13.43 50.71 -15.73
N LEU A 10 -13.25 51.24 -14.52
CA LEU A 10 -12.77 50.51 -13.36
C LEU A 10 -13.83 49.52 -12.83
N THR A 11 -15.13 49.86 -12.94
CA THR A 11 -16.21 48.98 -12.52
C THR A 11 -16.45 47.83 -13.51
N ILE A 12 -16.20 48.01 -14.80
CA ILE A 12 -16.31 46.96 -15.81
C ILE A 12 -15.18 45.95 -15.67
N GLN A 13 -13.98 46.37 -15.25
CA GLN A 13 -12.83 45.47 -15.06
C GLN A 13 -12.98 44.56 -13.82
N CYS A 14 -13.73 44.99 -12.80
CA CYS A 14 -14.03 44.15 -11.61
C CYS A 14 -15.05 43.07 -11.87
N CYS A 15 -15.96 43.22 -12.85
CA CYS A 15 -16.99 42.23 -13.14
C CYS A 15 -16.50 41.04 -14.02
N LEU A 16 -15.34 41.17 -14.71
CA LEU A 16 -14.77 40.14 -15.54
C LEU A 16 -13.90 39.12 -14.79
N GLY A 17 -13.58 39.40 -13.50
CA GLY A 17 -12.73 38.53 -12.67
C GLY A 17 -13.46 37.42 -11.90
N LEU A 18 -14.79 37.35 -11.94
CA LEU A 18 -15.58 36.45 -11.09
C LEU A 18 -16.09 35.17 -11.80
N MET A 19 -15.65 34.90 -13.02
CA MET A 19 -16.06 33.67 -13.73
C MET A 19 -15.03 32.53 -13.70
N ALA A 20 -14.07 32.53 -12.79
CA ALA A 20 -13.01 31.51 -12.70
C ALA A 20 -13.24 30.42 -11.64
N CYS A 21 -14.45 30.32 -11.06
CA CYS A 21 -14.86 29.12 -10.32
C CYS A 21 -15.84 28.32 -11.18
N GLN A 22 -15.33 27.51 -12.09
CA GLN A 22 -16.13 26.39 -12.61
C GLN A 22 -16.37 25.45 -11.45
N PRO A 23 -17.64 25.09 -11.13
CA PRO A 23 -17.92 24.02 -10.22
C PRO A 23 -17.26 22.77 -10.81
N SER A 24 -16.46 22.09 -10.00
CA SER A 24 -15.91 20.77 -10.33
C SER A 24 -17.08 19.93 -10.85
N GLN A 25 -16.97 19.46 -12.08
CA GLN A 25 -17.94 18.51 -12.60
C GLN A 25 -18.04 17.38 -11.59
N SER A 26 -19.21 17.18 -11.02
CA SER A 26 -19.52 16.02 -10.21
C SER A 26 -19.09 14.79 -11.00
N ALA A 27 -18.20 13.99 -10.43
CA ALA A 27 -17.77 12.73 -11.02
C ALA A 27 -19.00 11.98 -11.53
N THR A 28 -19.02 11.70 -12.81
CA THR A 28 -20.10 10.90 -13.40
C THR A 28 -19.98 9.47 -12.83
N ALA A 29 -21.06 8.72 -12.79
CA ALA A 29 -21.10 7.35 -12.28
C ALA A 29 -20.03 6.41 -12.94
N SER A 30 -19.42 6.83 -14.04
CA SER A 30 -18.30 6.16 -14.72
C SER A 30 -16.98 6.21 -13.97
N ASP A 31 -16.82 7.10 -12.96
CA ASP A 31 -15.59 7.23 -12.17
C ASP A 31 -15.57 6.30 -10.95
N GLN A 32 -16.59 5.47 -10.75
CA GLN A 32 -16.59 4.46 -9.69
C GLN A 32 -15.70 3.28 -10.09
N VAL A 33 -14.73 2.95 -9.19
CA VAL A 33 -13.89 1.77 -9.33
C VAL A 33 -14.75 0.52 -9.16
N ASN A 34 -14.78 -0.34 -10.18
CA ASN A 34 -15.47 -1.62 -10.11
C ASN A 34 -14.45 -2.73 -9.76
N ALA A 35 -14.62 -3.39 -8.62
CA ALA A 35 -13.72 -4.44 -8.16
C ALA A 35 -13.62 -5.63 -9.14
N ASN A 36 -14.63 -5.86 -9.98
CA ASN A 36 -14.59 -6.95 -10.98
C ASN A 36 -13.61 -6.69 -12.14
N ASP A 37 -13.11 -5.45 -12.29
CA ASP A 37 -12.15 -5.09 -13.33
C ASP A 37 -10.69 -5.34 -12.90
N TYR A 38 -10.48 -5.87 -11.69
CA TYR A 38 -9.16 -6.09 -11.12
C TYR A 38 -8.90 -7.56 -10.84
N ASP A 39 -7.66 -7.99 -11.11
CA ASP A 39 -7.18 -9.35 -10.92
C ASP A 39 -6.40 -9.55 -9.61
N ALA A 40 -6.04 -8.47 -8.92
CA ALA A 40 -5.22 -8.50 -7.72
C ALA A 40 -5.81 -7.64 -6.60
N PHE A 41 -5.78 -8.16 -5.37
CA PHE A 41 -6.35 -7.47 -4.21
C PHE A 41 -5.43 -7.55 -3.00
N TRP A 42 -5.46 -6.47 -2.20
CA TRP A 42 -4.79 -6.41 -0.91
C TRP A 42 -5.77 -6.69 0.23
N ILE A 43 -5.34 -7.54 1.18
CA ILE A 43 -6.11 -7.92 2.37
C ILE A 43 -5.34 -7.46 3.62
N TRP A 44 -5.87 -6.47 4.31
CA TRP A 44 -5.24 -5.87 5.49
C TRP A 44 -5.72 -6.45 6.81
N GLY A 45 -6.84 -7.13 6.85
CA GLY A 45 -7.43 -7.68 8.08
C GLY A 45 -8.56 -8.65 7.77
N ASN A 46 -9.33 -9.01 8.78
CA ASN A 46 -10.51 -9.87 8.62
C ASN A 46 -11.53 -9.16 7.72
N ILE A 47 -11.67 -9.67 6.51
CA ILE A 47 -12.70 -9.24 5.56
C ILE A 47 -13.74 -10.36 5.42
N LYS A 48 -15.00 -9.99 5.27
CA LYS A 48 -16.02 -10.92 4.81
C LYS A 48 -15.66 -11.33 3.38
N SER A 49 -15.81 -12.61 3.05
CA SER A 49 -15.58 -13.08 1.69
C SER A 49 -16.42 -12.26 0.70
N ALA A 50 -15.75 -11.58 -0.20
CA ALA A 50 -16.40 -10.82 -1.24
C ALA A 50 -16.38 -11.62 -2.55
N PRO A 51 -17.47 -11.63 -3.34
CA PRO A 51 -17.56 -12.47 -4.54
C PRO A 51 -16.44 -12.24 -5.56
N TYR A 52 -15.91 -11.02 -5.65
CA TYR A 52 -14.82 -10.68 -6.56
C TYR A 52 -13.48 -11.33 -6.17
N LEU A 53 -13.26 -11.64 -4.88
CA LEU A 53 -12.03 -12.31 -4.44
C LEU A 53 -11.88 -13.71 -5.03
N SER A 54 -12.96 -14.41 -5.31
CA SER A 54 -12.92 -15.73 -5.94
C SER A 54 -12.39 -15.68 -7.38
N LYS A 55 -12.46 -14.53 -8.04
CA LYS A 55 -11.97 -14.29 -9.40
C LYS A 55 -10.55 -13.73 -9.44
N ALA A 56 -10.01 -13.30 -8.30
CA ALA A 56 -8.67 -12.75 -8.22
C ALA A 56 -7.62 -13.78 -8.66
N LYS A 57 -6.62 -13.34 -9.39
CA LYS A 57 -5.45 -14.17 -9.76
C LYS A 57 -4.37 -14.10 -8.69
N GLU A 58 -4.23 -12.94 -8.03
CA GLU A 58 -3.23 -12.68 -7.01
C GLU A 58 -3.86 -12.01 -5.79
N ILE A 59 -3.41 -12.43 -4.60
CA ILE A 59 -3.85 -11.84 -3.34
C ILE A 59 -2.63 -11.47 -2.50
N TYR A 60 -2.60 -10.24 -2.05
CA TYR A 60 -1.58 -9.68 -1.18
C TYR A 60 -2.13 -9.61 0.24
N ILE A 61 -1.53 -10.33 1.18
CA ILE A 61 -2.07 -10.52 2.52
C ILE A 61 -1.10 -9.97 3.56
N LEU A 62 -1.52 -8.96 4.33
CA LEU A 62 -0.74 -8.48 5.46
C LEU A 62 -0.55 -9.60 6.47
N GLN A 63 0.71 -9.84 6.86
CA GLN A 63 1.08 -10.91 7.80
C GLN A 63 1.90 -10.43 8.99
N GLY A 64 2.37 -9.20 8.94
CA GLY A 64 3.10 -8.65 10.06
C GLY A 64 3.58 -7.23 9.84
N GLU A 65 4.10 -6.68 10.92
CA GLU A 65 4.66 -5.33 10.98
C GLU A 65 6.02 -5.38 11.69
N VAL A 66 7.06 -4.90 11.02
CA VAL A 66 8.39 -4.74 11.62
C VAL A 66 8.53 -3.32 12.14
N ARG A 67 8.75 -3.19 13.44
CA ARG A 67 8.94 -1.90 14.12
C ARG A 67 9.95 -1.99 15.24
N LEU A 68 10.36 -0.85 15.75
CA LEU A 68 11.17 -0.80 16.98
C LEU A 68 10.25 -0.97 18.21
N GLU A 69 10.69 -1.77 19.14
CA GLU A 69 10.05 -1.90 20.45
C GLU A 69 10.32 -0.64 21.28
N LYS A 70 9.27 -0.10 21.89
CA LYS A 70 9.32 1.22 22.55
C LYS A 70 10.39 1.33 23.66
N ASN A 71 10.63 0.24 24.40
CA ASN A 71 11.46 0.27 25.61
C ASN A 71 12.91 -0.19 25.38
N SER A 72 13.14 -1.03 24.37
CA SER A 72 14.46 -1.61 24.10
C SER A 72 15.11 -1.09 22.82
N ASN A 73 14.35 -0.39 22.00
CA ASN A 73 14.76 0.05 20.67
C ASN A 73 15.20 -1.13 19.76
N GLN A 74 14.80 -2.36 20.12
CA GLN A 74 15.07 -3.55 19.33
C GLN A 74 14.06 -3.67 18.20
N SER A 75 14.52 -4.23 17.10
CA SER A 75 13.64 -4.55 15.98
C SER A 75 12.79 -5.78 16.30
N ILE A 76 11.49 -5.67 16.12
CA ILE A 76 10.55 -6.77 16.36
C ILE A 76 9.57 -6.92 15.22
N LEU A 77 9.25 -8.16 14.87
CA LEU A 77 8.13 -8.49 13.99
C LEU A 77 6.89 -8.82 14.85
N ILE A 78 5.84 -8.02 14.66
CA ILE A 78 4.53 -8.25 15.25
C ILE A 78 3.63 -8.86 14.19
N GLN A 79 3.04 -10.00 14.52
CA GLN A 79 2.11 -10.69 13.62
C GLN A 79 0.81 -9.89 13.50
N GLN A 80 0.34 -9.71 12.27
CA GLN A 80 -0.90 -8.99 11.95
C GLN A 80 -1.65 -9.69 10.81
N GLY A 81 -2.80 -9.14 10.47
CA GLY A 81 -3.60 -9.61 9.34
C GLY A 81 -4.46 -10.84 9.67
N ILE A 82 -4.81 -11.60 8.65
CA ILE A 82 -5.65 -12.79 8.80
C ILE A 82 -4.84 -14.02 9.22
N SER A 83 -5.51 -14.95 9.87
CA SER A 83 -4.96 -16.28 10.17
C SER A 83 -4.60 -17.03 8.89
N VAL A 84 -3.68 -17.99 9.00
CA VAL A 84 -3.33 -18.88 7.90
C VAL A 84 -4.56 -19.69 7.51
N VAL A 85 -4.95 -19.59 6.25
CA VAL A 85 -6.04 -20.34 5.63
C VAL A 85 -5.62 -20.80 4.24
N LYS A 86 -6.24 -21.85 3.73
CA LYS A 86 -6.03 -22.28 2.35
C LYS A 86 -6.78 -21.35 1.42
N ILE A 87 -6.07 -20.77 0.44
CA ILE A 87 -6.63 -19.95 -0.63
C ILE A 87 -6.48 -20.74 -1.93
N PRO A 88 -7.56 -21.32 -2.47
CA PRO A 88 -7.47 -22.17 -3.64
C PRO A 88 -7.24 -21.35 -4.92
N HIS A 89 -6.38 -21.88 -5.81
CA HIS A 89 -6.19 -21.41 -7.18
C HIS A 89 -5.58 -20.03 -7.38
N GLN A 90 -5.12 -19.36 -6.30
CA GLN A 90 -4.59 -18.01 -6.38
C GLN A 90 -3.11 -17.96 -5.99
N LYS A 91 -2.36 -17.04 -6.58
CA LYS A 91 -1.01 -16.72 -6.14
C LYS A 91 -1.11 -15.83 -4.90
N VAL A 92 -0.39 -16.18 -3.86
CA VAL A 92 -0.40 -15.47 -2.59
C VAL A 92 0.92 -14.74 -2.38
N TRP A 93 0.83 -13.45 -2.10
CA TRP A 93 1.93 -12.63 -1.65
C TRP A 93 1.78 -12.34 -0.16
N LEU A 94 2.82 -12.58 0.63
CA LEU A 94 2.81 -12.22 2.04
C LEU A 94 3.40 -10.83 2.21
N VAL A 95 2.63 -9.92 2.79
CA VAL A 95 3.01 -8.52 2.95
C VAL A 95 3.45 -8.27 4.38
N PHE A 96 4.61 -7.61 4.53
CA PHE A 96 5.10 -7.16 5.82
C PHE A 96 5.31 -5.64 5.78
N ARG A 97 4.55 -4.94 6.61
CA ARG A 97 4.74 -3.51 6.80
C ARG A 97 6.04 -3.25 7.55
N ASN A 98 6.78 -2.26 7.11
CA ASN A 98 8.09 -1.97 7.67
C ASN A 98 8.22 -0.50 8.06
N HIS A 99 8.73 -0.22 9.26
CA HIS A 99 8.92 1.14 9.76
C HIS A 99 10.39 1.58 9.77
N HIS A 100 11.34 0.67 9.61
CA HIS A 100 12.78 0.95 9.57
C HIS A 100 13.54 -0.12 8.80
N LEU A 101 14.78 0.18 8.40
CA LEU A 101 15.60 -0.72 7.58
C LEU A 101 16.70 -1.47 8.38
N ASN A 102 16.74 -1.29 9.70
CA ASN A 102 17.77 -1.89 10.57
C ASN A 102 17.26 -3.20 11.17
N TRP A 103 17.16 -4.25 10.34
CA TRP A 103 16.81 -5.59 10.81
C TRP A 103 18.03 -6.29 11.39
N GLN A 104 17.80 -7.15 12.41
CA GLN A 104 18.86 -7.86 13.13
C GLN A 104 18.91 -9.36 12.82
N GLY A 105 18.13 -9.83 11.83
CA GLY A 105 18.06 -11.22 11.40
C GLY A 105 16.91 -12.03 11.99
N ALA A 106 16.53 -11.78 13.23
CA ALA A 106 15.39 -12.46 13.86
C ALA A 106 14.07 -12.24 13.12
N GLU A 107 13.92 -11.10 12.45
CA GLU A 107 12.75 -10.77 11.62
C GLU A 107 12.67 -11.70 10.42
N ILE A 108 13.80 -11.98 9.79
CA ILE A 108 13.88 -12.85 8.61
C ILE A 108 13.46 -14.27 8.96
N GLU A 109 13.95 -14.81 10.07
CA GLU A 109 13.55 -16.13 10.55
C GLU A 109 12.05 -16.24 10.80
N LYS A 110 11.46 -15.23 11.44
CA LYS A 110 10.02 -15.18 11.68
C LYS A 110 9.22 -15.06 10.38
N ILE A 111 9.71 -14.27 9.39
CA ILE A 111 9.10 -14.16 8.07
C ILE A 111 9.15 -15.52 7.36
N LEU A 112 10.29 -16.19 7.33
CA LEU A 112 10.45 -17.51 6.73
C LEU A 112 9.57 -18.55 7.41
N GLN A 113 9.47 -18.52 8.73
CA GLN A 113 8.54 -19.37 9.46
C GLN A 113 7.09 -19.12 9.02
N ARG A 114 6.72 -17.86 8.81
CA ARG A 114 5.38 -17.50 8.35
C ARG A 114 5.12 -17.99 6.93
N VAL A 115 6.09 -17.87 6.02
CA VAL A 115 6.02 -18.43 4.67
C VAL A 115 5.75 -19.92 4.74
N ARG A 116 6.57 -20.68 5.49
CA ARG A 116 6.40 -22.14 5.66
C ARG A 116 5.01 -22.52 6.20
N GLN A 117 4.44 -21.74 7.12
CA GLN A 117 3.08 -21.98 7.62
C GLN A 117 2.03 -21.85 6.53
N TRP A 118 2.15 -20.83 5.68
CA TRP A 118 1.23 -20.63 4.56
C TRP A 118 1.38 -21.70 3.47
N GLU A 119 2.60 -22.12 3.15
CA GLU A 119 2.87 -23.22 2.22
C GLU A 119 2.34 -24.56 2.75
N SER A 120 2.56 -24.84 4.05
CA SER A 120 2.04 -26.06 4.70
C SER A 120 0.52 -26.13 4.73
N ALA A 121 -0.17 -24.99 4.67
CA ALA A 121 -1.62 -24.93 4.50
C ALA A 121 -2.08 -25.19 3.05
N GLY A 122 -1.15 -25.46 2.14
CA GLY A 122 -1.40 -25.77 0.73
C GLY A 122 -1.57 -24.54 -0.17
N ASN A 123 -0.98 -23.40 0.21
CA ASN A 123 -0.97 -22.21 -0.61
C ASN A 123 0.25 -22.15 -1.53
N HIS A 124 0.08 -21.51 -2.68
CA HIS A 124 1.17 -21.19 -3.60
C HIS A 124 1.70 -19.79 -3.29
N ILE A 125 2.78 -19.72 -2.50
CA ILE A 125 3.41 -18.44 -2.15
C ILE A 125 4.27 -17.98 -3.30
N GLN A 126 3.90 -16.85 -3.89
CA GLN A 126 4.62 -16.23 -5.01
C GLN A 126 5.84 -15.45 -4.52
N GLY A 127 5.75 -14.89 -3.33
CA GLY A 127 6.84 -14.10 -2.74
C GLY A 127 6.43 -13.30 -1.52
N ILE A 128 7.36 -12.44 -1.10
CA ILE A 128 7.20 -11.52 0.02
C ILE A 128 7.22 -10.10 -0.51
N GLN A 129 6.31 -9.27 -0.02
CA GLN A 129 6.31 -7.84 -0.27
C GLN A 129 6.65 -7.09 1.02
N ILE A 130 7.60 -6.16 0.94
CA ILE A 130 7.94 -5.24 2.02
C ILE A 130 7.24 -3.91 1.73
N ASP A 131 6.26 -3.56 2.56
CA ASP A 131 5.53 -2.29 2.51
C ASP A 131 6.25 -1.27 3.39
N PHE A 132 7.00 -0.36 2.77
CA PHE A 132 7.80 0.65 3.45
C PHE A 132 7.60 2.02 2.83
N ASP A 133 7.01 2.93 3.58
CA ASP A 133 6.80 4.33 3.18
C ASP A 133 8.13 5.11 3.21
N ALA A 134 8.96 4.88 2.20
CA ALA A 134 10.26 5.53 2.10
C ALA A 134 10.14 6.96 1.57
N PRO A 135 10.55 7.99 2.32
CA PRO A 135 10.77 9.31 1.75
C PRO A 135 11.74 9.24 0.57
N THR A 136 11.58 10.11 -0.43
CA THR A 136 12.41 10.11 -1.65
C THR A 136 13.92 10.08 -1.35
N LYS A 137 14.36 10.80 -0.32
CA LYS A 137 15.76 10.80 0.14
C LYS A 137 16.27 9.43 0.61
N ASN A 138 15.39 8.53 0.99
CA ASN A 138 15.74 7.20 1.54
C ASN A 138 15.59 6.06 0.52
N LEU A 139 15.17 6.32 -0.72
CA LEU A 139 14.96 5.28 -1.74
C LEU A 139 16.23 4.47 -2.03
N LYS A 140 17.40 5.10 -2.02
CA LYS A 140 18.68 4.38 -2.20
C LYS A 140 18.93 3.38 -1.06
N ALA A 141 18.71 3.80 0.18
CA ALA A 141 18.87 2.93 1.35
C ALA A 141 17.88 1.77 1.32
N TYR A 142 16.64 2.03 0.92
CA TYR A 142 15.62 1.00 0.75
C TYR A 142 16.00 0.00 -0.34
N GLY A 143 16.50 0.45 -1.49
CA GLY A 143 16.99 -0.44 -2.55
C GLY A 143 18.13 -1.35 -2.09
N LEU A 144 19.10 -0.84 -1.34
CA LEU A 144 20.18 -1.63 -0.76
C LEU A 144 19.67 -2.65 0.26
N PHE A 145 18.74 -2.25 1.12
CA PHE A 145 18.07 -3.15 2.06
C PHE A 145 17.40 -4.33 1.35
N LEU A 146 16.62 -4.06 0.28
CA LEU A 146 15.94 -5.11 -0.50
C LEU A 146 16.96 -6.07 -1.18
N GLN A 147 18.09 -5.56 -1.67
CA GLN A 147 19.15 -6.40 -2.23
C GLN A 147 19.76 -7.33 -1.18
N GLN A 148 20.02 -6.83 0.02
CA GLN A 148 20.53 -7.62 1.14
C GLN A 148 19.52 -8.66 1.61
N LEU A 149 18.26 -8.25 1.79
CA LEU A 149 17.18 -9.15 2.18
C LEU A 149 17.01 -10.30 1.17
N ARG A 150 17.03 -10.00 -0.13
CA ARG A 150 16.95 -11.04 -1.18
C ARG A 150 18.07 -12.06 -1.06
N LYS A 151 19.32 -11.63 -0.83
CA LYS A 151 20.46 -12.54 -0.64
C LYS A 151 20.27 -13.45 0.57
N GLN A 152 19.76 -12.91 1.68
CA GLN A 152 19.51 -13.69 2.90
C GLN A 152 18.38 -14.71 2.70
N LEU A 153 17.29 -14.31 2.02
CA LEU A 153 16.17 -15.21 1.72
C LEU A 153 16.54 -16.35 0.75
N GLN A 154 17.54 -16.16 -0.11
CA GLN A 154 18.03 -17.20 -1.03
C GLN A 154 18.92 -18.26 -0.36
N GLN A 155 19.38 -18.01 0.88
CA GLN A 155 20.22 -18.95 1.64
C GLN A 155 19.41 -19.95 2.46
N HIS A 156 18.10 -19.77 2.53
CA HIS A 156 17.13 -20.60 3.27
C HIS A 156 16.17 -21.33 2.34
#